data_943ebed50d6b829a1b0f9c11b07f0240
#
_entry.id   943ebed50d6b829a1b0f9c11b07f0240
#
_cell.length_a   1.000
_cell.length_b   1.000
_cell.length_c   1.000
_cell.angle_alpha   90.00
_cell.angle_beta   90.00
_cell.angle_gamma   90.00
#
_symmetry.space_group_name_H-M   'P 1'
#
loop_
_entity.id
_entity.type
_entity.pdbx_description
1 polymer ?
#
loop_
_entity_poly.entity_id
_entity_poly.type
_entity_poly.pdbx_seq_one_letter_code
_entity_poly.pdbx_strand_id
1 'polypeptide(L)' 'MFMNDVVDVKPLDGHNVELTFSDGLTAIVDLDRVISRFDGVFAPLTDPEFFRQVRVDHELGTIVWPNGADLP' A
#
# COMPACT_ATOMS: atom_id res chain seq x y z
N MET A 1 -22.66 0.58 4.28
CA MET A 1 -21.74 0.99 3.45
C MET A 1 -20.94 -0.06 2.92
N PHE A 2 -20.31 -0.01 2.05
CA PHE A 2 -19.42 -0.83 1.68
C PHE A 2 -18.30 -0.19 1.23
N MET A 3 -17.18 -0.72 1.25
CA MET A 3 -16.07 -0.18 0.76
C MET A 3 -15.58 -0.96 -0.38
N ASN A 4 -14.98 -0.31 -1.33
CA ASN A 4 -14.35 -0.99 -2.44
C ASN A 4 -13.01 -1.51 -1.99
N ASP A 5 -12.77 -2.78 -2.26
CA ASP A 5 -11.49 -3.38 -1.94
C ASP A 5 -10.43 -2.97 -2.96
N VAL A 6 -9.19 -2.93 -2.54
CA VAL A 6 -8.06 -2.75 -3.45
C VAL A 6 -7.86 -4.06 -4.20
N VAL A 7 -7.81 -4.00 -5.52
CA VAL A 7 -7.62 -5.19 -6.35
C VAL A 7 -6.28 -5.19 -7.08
N ASP A 8 -5.59 -4.05 -7.13
CA ASP A 8 -4.27 -3.96 -7.73
C ASP A 8 -3.49 -2.82 -7.10
N VAL A 9 -2.16 -2.90 -7.12
CA VAL A 9 -1.30 -1.87 -6.58
C VAL A 9 -0.06 -1.77 -7.44
N LYS A 10 0.38 -0.51 -7.66
CA LYS A 10 1.59 -0.25 -8.43
C LYS A 10 2.45 0.73 -7.63
N PRO A 11 3.66 0.35 -7.24
CA PRO A 11 4.54 1.28 -6.54
C PRO A 11 5.08 2.33 -7.51
N LEU A 12 5.12 3.57 -7.05
CA LEU A 12 5.60 4.70 -7.82
C LEU A 12 6.84 5.28 -7.14
N ASP A 13 7.33 6.41 -7.64
CA ASP A 13 8.50 7.04 -7.07
C ASP A 13 8.22 7.55 -5.65
N GLY A 14 9.23 7.56 -4.82
CA GLY A 14 9.11 7.95 -3.42
C GLY A 14 8.28 6.91 -2.67
N HIS A 15 7.35 7.36 -1.85
CA HIS A 15 6.45 6.45 -1.13
C HIS A 15 5.02 6.56 -1.68
N ASN A 16 4.89 6.78 -2.99
CA ASN A 16 3.58 6.83 -3.63
C ASN A 16 3.21 5.47 -4.19
N VAL A 17 1.93 5.14 -4.13
CA VAL A 17 1.40 3.94 -4.76
C VAL A 17 0.14 4.29 -5.52
N GLU A 18 -0.08 3.61 -6.64
CA GLU A 18 -1.33 3.72 -7.36
C GLU A 18 -2.18 2.51 -7.02
N LEU A 19 -3.35 2.76 -6.47
CA LEU A 19 -4.27 1.70 -6.09
C LEU A 19 -5.40 1.63 -7.11
N THR A 20 -5.79 0.41 -7.46
CA THR A 20 -6.98 0.17 -8.27
C THR A 20 -7.99 -0.52 -7.38
N PHE A 21 -9.21 0.00 -7.38
CA PHE A 21 -10.29 -0.52 -6.54
C PHE A 21 -11.23 -1.41 -7.34
N SER A 22 -12.04 -2.19 -6.65
CA SER A 22 -12.91 -3.17 -7.28
C SER A 22 -13.96 -2.56 -8.20
N ASP A 23 -14.28 -1.28 -8.06
CA ASP A 23 -15.20 -0.59 -8.94
C ASP A 23 -14.52 0.01 -10.17
N GLY A 24 -13.21 -0.23 -10.32
CA GLY A 24 -12.45 0.27 -11.48
C GLY A 24 -11.81 1.63 -11.27
N LEU A 25 -12.05 2.29 -10.17
CA LEU A 25 -11.42 3.57 -9.90
C LEU A 25 -9.98 3.39 -9.45
N THR A 26 -9.14 4.37 -9.74
CA THR A 26 -7.75 4.37 -9.30
C THR A 26 -7.47 5.61 -8.47
N ALA A 27 -6.49 5.52 -7.57
CA ALA A 27 -6.08 6.65 -6.76
C ALA A 27 -4.58 6.54 -6.50
N ILE A 28 -3.91 7.69 -6.47
CA ILE A 28 -2.51 7.75 -6.09
C ILE A 28 -2.47 8.20 -4.64
N VAL A 29 -1.83 7.41 -3.81
CA VAL A 29 -1.75 7.65 -2.38
C VAL A 29 -0.31 7.93 -2.00
N ASP A 30 -0.09 9.04 -1.28
CA ASP A 30 1.21 9.37 -0.73
C ASP A 30 1.29 8.76 0.66
N LEU A 31 2.07 7.70 0.80
CA LEU A 31 2.16 7.00 2.07
C LEU A 31 2.83 7.81 3.17
N ASP A 32 3.62 8.83 2.82
CA ASP A 32 4.16 9.74 3.83
C ASP A 32 3.06 10.48 4.59
N ARG A 33 1.89 10.59 4.00
CA ARG A 33 0.75 11.23 4.66
C ARG A 33 -0.08 10.24 5.46
N VAL A 34 -0.07 8.97 5.05
CA VAL A 34 -0.89 7.95 5.68
C VAL A 34 -0.15 7.32 6.85
N ILE A 35 1.16 7.09 6.68
CA ILE A 35 2.00 6.49 7.70
C ILE A 35 2.76 7.61 8.36
N SER A 36 2.39 7.93 9.60
CA SER A 36 2.99 9.08 10.29
C SER A 36 4.44 8.85 10.68
N ARG A 37 4.83 7.58 10.87
CA ARG A 37 6.20 7.24 11.24
C ARG A 37 6.62 5.96 10.56
N PHE A 38 7.80 5.98 9.98
CA PHE A 38 8.36 4.78 9.36
C PHE A 38 9.29 4.09 10.35
N ASP A 39 8.70 3.52 11.40
CA ASP A 39 9.45 2.75 12.37
C ASP A 39 8.73 1.41 12.59
N GLY A 40 9.32 0.51 13.38
CA GLY A 40 8.76 -0.82 13.60
C GLY A 40 8.60 -1.56 12.27
N VAL A 41 7.41 -2.10 12.00
CA VAL A 41 7.17 -2.86 10.77
C VAL A 41 7.20 -1.97 9.53
N PHE A 42 7.09 -0.65 9.67
CA PHE A 42 7.13 0.25 8.53
C PHE A 42 8.54 0.75 8.22
N ALA A 43 9.51 0.51 9.09
CA ALA A 43 10.88 0.98 8.86
C ALA A 43 11.48 0.49 7.53
N PRO A 44 11.31 -0.79 7.14
CA PRO A 44 11.88 -1.25 5.87
C PRO A 44 11.31 -0.59 4.63
N LEU A 45 10.16 0.08 4.74
CA LEU A 45 9.56 0.74 3.58
C LEU A 45 10.37 1.95 3.11
N THR A 46 11.33 2.41 3.90
CA THR A 46 12.25 3.46 3.47
C THR A 46 13.26 2.93 2.44
N ASP A 47 13.40 1.61 2.30
CA ASP A 47 14.23 1.00 1.29
C ASP A 47 13.40 0.85 0.00
N PRO A 48 13.80 1.48 -1.11
CA PRO A 48 13.02 1.41 -2.35
C PRO A 48 12.79 -0.01 -2.85
N GLU A 49 13.76 -0.89 -2.68
CA GLU A 49 13.60 -2.26 -3.15
C GLU A 49 12.56 -3.02 -2.32
N PHE A 50 12.54 -2.79 -1.02
CA PHE A 50 11.53 -3.41 -0.18
C PHE A 50 10.16 -2.82 -0.46
N PHE A 51 10.09 -1.50 -0.63
CA PHE A 51 8.84 -0.81 -0.92
C PHE A 51 8.17 -1.37 -2.18
N ARG A 52 8.95 -1.69 -3.19
CA ARG A 52 8.41 -2.22 -4.44
C ARG A 52 7.83 -3.62 -4.33
N GLN A 53 8.04 -4.29 -3.22
CA GLN A 53 7.51 -5.63 -3.00
C GLN A 53 6.07 -5.59 -2.46
N VAL A 54 5.45 -4.43 -2.46
CA VAL A 54 4.06 -4.28 -2.05
C VAL A 54 3.16 -5.13 -2.93
N ARG A 55 2.14 -5.71 -2.34
CA ARG A 55 1.16 -6.52 -3.07
C ARG A 55 -0.21 -6.36 -2.45
N VAL A 56 -1.22 -6.81 -3.15
CA VAL A 56 -2.58 -6.81 -2.65
C VAL A 56 -2.82 -8.08 -1.84
N ASP A 57 -3.42 -7.93 -0.68
CA ASP A 57 -3.94 -9.06 0.07
C ASP A 57 -5.45 -9.08 -0.18
N HIS A 58 -5.90 -10.07 -0.95
CA HIS A 58 -7.29 -10.13 -1.36
C HIS A 58 -8.23 -10.49 -0.20
N GLU A 59 -7.73 -11.12 0.84
CA GLU A 59 -8.55 -11.42 2.00
C GLU A 59 -8.80 -10.18 2.83
N LEU A 60 -7.79 -9.32 2.96
CA LEU A 60 -7.93 -8.09 3.73
C LEU A 60 -8.49 -6.94 2.89
N GLY A 61 -8.40 -7.03 1.56
CA GLY A 61 -8.85 -5.96 0.68
C GLY A 61 -7.96 -4.72 0.72
N THR A 62 -6.69 -4.89 1.07
CA THR A 62 -5.74 -3.79 1.16
C THR A 62 -4.36 -4.24 0.70
N ILE A 63 -3.36 -3.38 0.84
CA ILE A 63 -1.99 -3.69 0.41
C ILE A 63 -1.14 -4.08 1.60
N VAL A 64 -0.21 -4.99 1.35
CA VAL A 64 0.69 -5.50 2.37
C VAL A 64 2.10 -5.62 1.82
N TRP A 65 3.06 -5.70 2.71
CA TRP A 65 4.47 -5.95 2.38
C TRP A 65 4.90 -7.28 2.98
N PRO A 66 6.02 -7.85 2.50
CA PRO A 66 6.43 -9.21 2.91
C PRO A 66 6.65 -9.40 4.41
N ASN A 67 6.91 -8.32 5.16
CA ASN A 67 7.14 -8.43 6.60
C ASN A 67 5.86 -8.31 7.42
N GLY A 68 4.70 -8.30 6.77
CA GLY A 68 3.42 -8.20 7.46
C GLY A 68 2.92 -6.78 7.67
N ALA A 69 3.66 -5.77 7.22
CA ALA A 69 3.16 -4.39 7.28
C ALA A 69 1.99 -4.26 6.32
N ASP A 70 0.92 -3.63 6.76
CA ASP A 70 -0.26 -3.44 5.93
C ASP A 70 -0.88 -2.07 6.22
N LEU A 71 -1.75 -1.62 5.35
CA LEU A 71 -2.52 -0.42 5.60
C LEU A 71 -3.84 -0.81 6.27
N PRO A 72 -4.28 0.00 7.23
CA PRO A 72 -5.55 -0.28 7.89
C PRO A 72 -6.74 -0.07 6.97
#